data_c6b521acd67b6442e657bd7b78ee5440
#
_entry.id   c6b521acd67b6442e657bd7b78ee5440
#
_cell.length_a   1.000
_cell.length_b   1.000
_cell.length_c   1.000
_cell.angle_alpha   90.00
_cell.angle_beta   90.00
_cell.angle_gamma   90.00
#
_symmetry.space_group_name_H-M   'P 1'
#
loop_
_entity.id
_entity.type
_entity.pdbx_description
1 polymer ?
#
loop_
_entity_poly.entity_id
_entity_poly.type
_entity_poly.pdbx_seq_one_letter_code
_entity_poly.pdbx_strand_id
1 'polypeptide(L)'
;MFEHGEMAEASQLAALAQRFRPAVLAAEQTLPVAEAFLPLLPLDGLPRGSRVSVSGAGATSITMALLAEASRGGSWTAIVGVPSWGWAASVRSGVAAQRTVVVDEPPVSQWGQVIAALVDTFDLVVVDPTHQVTASDARRLAARTRERGSVMVDVRVDDGRRRFRWPIDADLSFSVSTSAWSGLGDGFGRLDDRELTVSASGRRGADRQRRIQVRLDGSGRLAAALANSGGRT
;
A
#
# COMPACT_ATOMS: atom_id res chain seq x y z
N MET A 1 1.85 49.78 -23.51
CA MET A 1 1.21 48.79 -24.42
C MET A 1 2.08 47.53 -24.58
N PHE A 2 2.92 47.17 -23.59
CA PHE A 2 3.82 46.01 -23.65
C PHE A 2 3.50 44.87 -22.62
N GLU A 3 2.65 45.09 -21.62
CA GLU A 3 2.37 44.09 -20.59
C GLU A 3 1.39 42.97 -21.00
N HIS A 4 0.57 43.17 -22.02
CA HIS A 4 -0.41 42.16 -22.46
C HIS A 4 0.19 41.04 -23.30
N GLY A 5 1.35 41.22 -23.91
CA GLY A 5 2.06 40.20 -24.68
C GLY A 5 2.74 39.13 -23.80
N GLU A 6 3.42 39.57 -22.74
CA GLU A 6 4.15 38.66 -21.83
C GLU A 6 3.24 37.75 -21.03
N MET A 7 2.08 38.24 -20.58
CA MET A 7 1.09 37.41 -19.89
C MET A 7 0.45 36.36 -20.81
N ALA A 8 0.26 36.69 -22.10
CA ALA A 8 -0.27 35.71 -23.06
C ALA A 8 0.76 34.61 -23.39
N GLU A 9 2.04 34.96 -23.53
CA GLU A 9 3.13 34.01 -23.76
C GLU A 9 3.37 33.10 -22.53
N ALA A 10 3.37 33.65 -21.32
CA ALA A 10 3.50 32.89 -20.10
C ALA A 10 2.33 31.90 -19.92
N SER A 11 1.11 32.31 -20.28
CA SER A 11 -0.07 31.43 -20.25
C SER A 11 -0.01 30.35 -21.32
N GLN A 12 0.50 30.62 -22.50
CA GLN A 12 0.70 29.64 -23.58
C GLN A 12 1.81 28.63 -23.21
N LEU A 13 2.91 29.10 -22.63
CA LEU A 13 4.00 28.24 -22.16
C LEU A 13 3.53 27.33 -21.00
N ALA A 14 2.71 27.84 -20.08
CA ALA A 14 2.11 27.05 -19.00
C ALA A 14 1.12 25.98 -19.54
N ALA A 15 0.32 26.36 -20.56
CA ALA A 15 -0.59 25.42 -21.23
C ALA A 15 0.16 24.35 -22.04
N LEU A 16 1.26 24.71 -22.70
CA LEU A 16 2.17 23.81 -23.40
C LEU A 16 2.87 22.88 -22.39
N ALA A 17 3.39 23.40 -21.28
CA ALA A 17 4.01 22.60 -20.22
C ALA A 17 3.05 21.59 -19.59
N GLN A 18 1.74 21.93 -19.50
CA GLN A 18 0.71 20.98 -19.08
C GLN A 18 0.40 19.90 -20.13
N ARG A 19 0.48 20.20 -21.42
CA ARG A 19 0.30 19.24 -22.52
C ARG A 19 1.50 18.32 -22.72
N PHE A 20 2.70 18.77 -22.36
CA PHE A 20 3.94 18.01 -22.42
C PHE A 20 4.36 17.43 -21.06
N ARG A 21 3.40 17.19 -20.14
CA ARG A 21 3.66 16.27 -19.04
C ARG A 21 3.79 14.88 -19.63
N PRO A 22 5.02 14.33 -19.78
CA PRO A 22 5.20 13.06 -20.47
C PRO A 22 4.50 11.94 -19.71
N ALA A 23 4.03 10.92 -20.44
CA ALA A 23 3.58 9.66 -19.86
C ALA A 23 4.65 8.99 -18.97
N VAL A 24 5.92 9.32 -19.14
CA VAL A 24 7.06 8.94 -18.27
C VAL A 24 6.84 9.36 -16.81
N LEU A 25 6.19 10.48 -16.54
CA LEU A 25 5.86 10.93 -15.18
C LEU A 25 4.81 10.08 -14.48
N ALA A 26 4.00 9.28 -15.16
CA ALA A 26 3.03 8.40 -14.51
C ALA A 26 3.73 7.19 -13.87
N ALA A 27 4.72 6.60 -14.53
CA ALA A 27 5.53 5.51 -13.97
C ALA A 27 6.43 6.00 -12.81
N GLU A 28 6.85 7.27 -12.84
CA GLU A 28 7.59 7.90 -11.74
C GLU A 28 6.68 8.29 -10.56
N GLN A 29 5.37 8.43 -10.78
CA GLN A 29 4.39 8.83 -9.76
C GLN A 29 3.82 7.65 -8.99
N THR A 30 4.02 6.41 -9.42
CA THR A 30 3.51 5.22 -8.77
C THR A 30 4.60 4.19 -8.52
N LEU A 31 4.38 3.33 -7.52
CA LEU A 31 5.13 2.10 -7.32
C LEU A 31 4.35 0.95 -7.94
N PRO A 32 5.01 0.06 -8.71
CA PRO A 32 4.33 -1.04 -9.38
C PRO A 32 3.73 -2.03 -8.37
N VAL A 33 2.59 -2.61 -8.75
CA VAL A 33 1.90 -3.68 -8.02
C VAL A 33 1.62 -4.84 -8.97
N ALA A 34 1.28 -6.01 -8.41
CA ALA A 34 0.81 -7.12 -9.22
C ALA A 34 -0.47 -6.75 -9.99
N GLU A 35 -0.60 -7.22 -11.23
CA GLU A 35 -1.70 -6.92 -12.16
C GLU A 35 -3.09 -7.13 -11.52
N ALA A 36 -3.22 -8.15 -10.67
CA ALA A 36 -4.46 -8.44 -9.95
C ALA A 36 -5.00 -7.27 -9.11
N PHE A 37 -4.14 -6.33 -8.68
CA PHE A 37 -4.54 -5.17 -7.87
C PHE A 37 -4.87 -3.93 -8.71
N LEU A 38 -4.52 -3.89 -9.99
CA LEU A 38 -4.77 -2.72 -10.85
C LEU A 38 -6.24 -2.27 -10.85
N PRO A 39 -7.25 -3.19 -10.87
CA PRO A 39 -8.65 -2.78 -10.80
C PRO A 39 -9.04 -2.04 -9.52
N LEU A 40 -8.27 -2.17 -8.44
CA LEU A 40 -8.52 -1.49 -7.16
C LEU A 40 -7.94 -0.08 -7.11
N LEU A 41 -6.99 0.23 -7.98
CA LEU A 41 -6.20 1.45 -7.92
C LEU A 41 -6.74 2.52 -8.87
N PRO A 42 -6.65 3.80 -8.51
CA PRO A 42 -7.02 4.90 -9.41
C PRO A 42 -5.98 5.13 -10.51
N LEU A 43 -4.74 4.70 -10.28
CA LEU A 43 -3.60 4.74 -11.18
C LEU A 43 -3.02 3.32 -11.26
N ASP A 44 -2.18 3.04 -12.25
CA ASP A 44 -1.59 1.73 -12.49
C ASP A 44 -0.48 1.36 -11.48
N GLY A 45 -0.69 1.69 -10.20
CA GLY A 45 0.24 1.42 -9.10
C GLY A 45 -0.13 2.14 -7.81
N LEU A 46 0.67 1.94 -6.77
CA LEU A 46 0.52 2.69 -5.51
C LEU A 46 1.04 4.12 -5.72
N PRO A 47 0.21 5.15 -5.50
CA PRO A 47 0.65 6.54 -5.70
C PRO A 47 1.81 6.89 -4.76
N ARG A 48 2.91 7.39 -5.32
CA ARG A 48 4.01 7.93 -4.51
C ARG A 48 3.53 9.12 -3.68
N GLY A 49 4.08 9.27 -2.50
CA GLY A 49 3.69 10.31 -1.56
C GLY A 49 2.37 10.03 -0.84
N SER A 50 1.85 8.80 -0.92
CA SER A 50 0.58 8.43 -0.30
C SER A 50 0.74 7.66 1.00
N ARG A 51 -0.29 7.77 1.84
CA ARG A 51 -0.50 6.89 2.97
C ARG A 51 -1.58 5.86 2.63
N VAL A 52 -1.22 4.60 2.76
CA VAL A 52 -2.06 3.44 2.49
C VAL A 52 -2.41 2.76 3.80
N SER A 53 -3.66 2.38 4.00
CA SER A 53 -4.11 1.57 5.14
C SER A 53 -4.56 0.20 4.63
N VAL A 54 -4.08 -0.87 5.27
CA VAL A 54 -4.50 -2.24 4.96
C VAL A 54 -5.01 -2.88 6.24
N SER A 55 -6.27 -3.33 6.25
CA SER A 55 -6.92 -3.84 7.46
C SER A 55 -7.71 -5.12 7.23
N GLY A 56 -7.88 -5.91 8.28
CA GLY A 56 -8.72 -7.10 8.30
C GLY A 56 -7.96 -8.42 8.26
N ALA A 57 -8.71 -9.51 8.16
CA ALA A 57 -8.17 -10.88 8.16
C ALA A 57 -7.40 -11.15 6.85
N GLY A 58 -6.07 -11.18 6.93
CA GLY A 58 -5.18 -11.32 5.76
C GLY A 58 -4.47 -10.03 5.35
N ALA A 59 -4.60 -8.95 6.13
CA ALA A 59 -3.96 -7.67 5.86
C ALA A 59 -2.46 -7.81 5.62
N THR A 60 -1.73 -8.57 6.44
CA THR A 60 -0.29 -8.79 6.27
C THR A 60 0.02 -9.48 4.92
N SER A 61 -0.74 -10.52 4.56
CA SER A 61 -0.51 -11.24 3.29
C SER A 61 -0.78 -10.35 2.07
N ILE A 62 -1.85 -9.55 2.11
CA ILE A 62 -2.15 -8.58 1.03
C ILE A 62 -1.11 -7.47 1.00
N THR A 63 -0.62 -7.01 2.14
CA THR A 63 0.48 -6.03 2.17
C THR A 63 1.73 -6.60 1.50
N MET A 64 2.15 -7.82 1.84
CA MET A 64 3.28 -8.48 1.19
C MET A 64 3.10 -8.55 -0.34
N ALA A 65 1.91 -8.95 -0.81
CA ALA A 65 1.60 -9.03 -2.23
C ALA A 65 1.60 -7.66 -2.94
N LEU A 66 1.13 -6.61 -2.27
CA LEU A 66 1.16 -5.23 -2.78
C LEU A 66 2.60 -4.70 -2.95
N LEU A 67 3.52 -5.08 -2.05
CA LEU A 67 4.91 -4.61 -2.07
C LEU A 67 5.81 -5.41 -3.02
N ALA A 68 5.41 -6.62 -3.41
CA ALA A 68 6.26 -7.57 -4.10
C ALA A 68 6.85 -7.03 -5.42
N GLU A 69 6.02 -6.43 -6.27
CA GLU A 69 6.48 -5.89 -7.57
C GLU A 69 7.43 -4.70 -7.40
N ALA A 70 7.08 -3.73 -6.55
CA ALA A 70 7.93 -2.59 -6.28
C ALA A 70 9.29 -3.02 -5.71
N SER A 71 9.28 -3.95 -4.75
CA SER A 71 10.49 -4.49 -4.13
C SER A 71 11.38 -5.21 -5.15
N ARG A 72 10.82 -6.03 -6.04
CA ARG A 72 11.56 -6.68 -7.14
C ARG A 72 12.08 -5.67 -8.15
N GLY A 73 11.32 -4.63 -8.42
CA GLY A 73 11.69 -3.53 -9.30
C GLY A 73 12.77 -2.60 -8.75
N GLY A 74 13.27 -2.86 -7.54
CA GLY A 74 14.40 -2.12 -6.96
C GLY A 74 14.07 -1.21 -5.79
N SER A 75 12.79 -1.07 -5.41
CA SER A 75 12.37 -0.25 -4.27
C SER A 75 12.84 -0.84 -2.93
N TRP A 76 13.32 0.01 -2.06
CA TRP A 76 13.69 -0.35 -0.70
C TRP A 76 12.49 -0.28 0.25
N THR A 77 12.38 -1.27 1.11
CA THR A 77 11.27 -1.43 2.05
C THR A 77 11.77 -1.47 3.49
N ALA A 78 11.16 -0.71 4.39
CA ALA A 78 11.32 -0.82 5.83
C ALA A 78 10.04 -1.37 6.45
N ILE A 79 10.17 -2.40 7.31
CA ILE A 79 9.06 -2.99 8.08
C ILE A 79 9.31 -2.68 9.55
N VAL A 80 8.41 -1.95 10.18
CA VAL A 80 8.61 -1.44 11.54
C VAL A 80 7.51 -1.90 12.48
N GLY A 81 7.87 -2.63 13.51
CA GLY A 81 6.96 -3.03 14.58
C GLY A 81 5.77 -3.86 14.10
N VAL A 82 5.94 -4.70 13.08
CA VAL A 82 4.89 -5.58 12.54
C VAL A 82 5.12 -7.02 13.01
N PRO A 83 4.62 -7.43 14.18
CA PRO A 83 4.93 -8.74 14.75
C PRO A 83 4.32 -9.89 13.94
N SER A 84 3.29 -9.63 13.14
CA SER A 84 2.68 -10.59 12.22
C SER A 84 3.45 -10.77 10.91
N TRP A 85 4.58 -10.07 10.71
CA TRP A 85 5.39 -10.16 9.50
C TRP A 85 6.22 -11.43 9.46
N GLY A 86 5.72 -12.44 8.76
CA GLY A 86 6.42 -13.70 8.56
C GLY A 86 7.49 -13.56 7.48
N TRP A 87 8.78 -13.57 7.86
CA TRP A 87 9.89 -13.39 6.92
C TRP A 87 9.87 -14.39 5.76
N ALA A 88 9.72 -15.68 6.05
CA ALA A 88 9.64 -16.71 5.03
C ALA A 88 8.41 -16.54 4.10
N ALA A 89 7.27 -16.10 4.64
CA ALA A 89 6.08 -15.80 3.86
C ALA A 89 6.30 -14.58 2.95
N SER A 90 6.98 -13.55 3.45
CA SER A 90 7.34 -12.35 2.70
C SER A 90 8.15 -12.69 1.45
N VAL A 91 9.21 -13.47 1.60
CA VAL A 91 10.04 -13.93 0.48
C VAL A 91 9.24 -14.77 -0.51
N ARG A 92 8.43 -15.71 -0.02
CA ARG A 92 7.56 -16.52 -0.89
C ARG A 92 6.52 -15.69 -1.64
N SER A 93 6.01 -14.63 -1.03
CA SER A 93 5.09 -13.67 -1.70
C SER A 93 5.78 -12.83 -2.77
N GLY A 94 7.12 -12.90 -2.87
CA GLY A 94 7.90 -12.19 -3.88
C GLY A 94 8.53 -10.88 -3.40
N VAL A 95 8.51 -10.58 -2.10
CA VAL A 95 9.24 -9.43 -1.55
C VAL A 95 10.73 -9.71 -1.58
N ALA A 96 11.52 -8.79 -2.11
CA ALA A 96 12.97 -8.94 -2.25
C ALA A 96 13.65 -8.76 -0.88
N ALA A 97 14.14 -9.87 -0.29
CA ALA A 97 14.78 -9.88 1.03
C ALA A 97 15.99 -8.93 1.11
N GLN A 98 16.79 -8.86 0.05
CA GLN A 98 17.99 -8.02 -0.04
C GLN A 98 17.69 -6.52 -0.11
N ARG A 99 16.43 -6.13 -0.25
CA ARG A 99 15.95 -4.75 -0.29
C ARG A 99 14.94 -4.46 0.83
N THR A 100 14.89 -5.31 1.84
CA THR A 100 13.96 -5.17 2.95
C THR A 100 14.70 -5.14 4.28
N VAL A 101 14.42 -4.14 5.08
CA VAL A 101 14.95 -3.99 6.44
C VAL A 101 13.79 -4.16 7.42
N VAL A 102 14.02 -4.96 8.45
CA VAL A 102 13.07 -5.11 9.57
C VAL A 102 13.62 -4.33 10.76
N VAL A 103 12.76 -3.50 11.32
CA VAL A 103 13.07 -2.66 12.48
C VAL A 103 12.10 -3.03 13.60
N ASP A 104 12.62 -3.27 14.79
CA ASP A 104 11.79 -3.46 15.97
C ASP A 104 10.96 -2.21 16.26
N GLU A 105 9.86 -2.37 17.01
CA GLU A 105 9.02 -1.24 17.41
C GLU A 105 9.85 -0.22 18.21
N PRO A 106 10.04 1.00 17.73
CA PRO A 106 10.76 2.03 18.47
C PRO A 106 9.99 2.45 19.73
N PRO A 107 10.69 2.94 20.77
CA PRO A 107 10.02 3.56 21.91
C PRO A 107 9.06 4.65 21.48
N VAL A 108 7.90 4.76 22.14
CA VAL A 108 6.83 5.72 21.79
C VAL A 108 7.36 7.15 21.66
N SER A 109 8.28 7.56 22.52
CA SER A 109 8.88 8.90 22.50
C SER A 109 9.75 9.18 21.27
N GLN A 110 10.27 8.14 20.61
CA GLN A 110 11.15 8.25 19.45
C GLN A 110 10.45 7.78 18.15
N TRP A 111 9.30 7.15 18.26
CA TRP A 111 8.62 6.48 17.16
C TRP A 111 8.43 7.41 15.95
N GLY A 112 7.86 8.59 16.15
CA GLY A 112 7.61 9.54 15.07
C GLY A 112 8.89 10.05 14.39
N GLN A 113 10.00 10.14 15.13
CA GLN A 113 11.30 10.55 14.60
C GLN A 113 11.92 9.43 13.75
N VAL A 114 11.87 8.20 14.25
CA VAL A 114 12.39 7.02 13.54
C VAL A 114 11.62 6.80 12.24
N ILE A 115 10.27 6.82 12.29
CA ILE A 115 9.47 6.66 11.08
C ILE A 115 9.74 7.78 10.06
N ALA A 116 9.92 9.03 10.52
CA ALA A 116 10.27 10.12 9.62
C ALA A 116 11.61 9.90 8.92
N ALA A 117 12.63 9.40 9.62
CA ALA A 117 13.92 9.08 9.03
C ALA A 117 13.84 7.93 8.01
N LEU A 118 13.00 6.92 8.30
CA LEU A 118 12.75 5.82 7.35
C LEU A 118 12.00 6.29 6.10
N VAL A 119 11.00 7.14 6.26
CA VAL A 119 10.25 7.76 5.14
C VAL A 119 11.18 8.58 4.22
N ASP A 120 12.23 9.19 4.78
CA ASP A 120 13.21 9.93 3.98
C ASP A 120 14.10 9.05 3.11
N THR A 121 14.28 7.80 3.51
CA THR A 121 15.32 6.91 2.98
C THR A 121 14.74 5.76 2.15
N PHE A 122 13.57 5.27 2.52
CA PHE A 122 12.94 4.09 1.91
C PHE A 122 11.77 4.50 1.00
N ASP A 123 11.59 3.74 -0.09
CA ASP A 123 10.42 3.92 -0.98
C ASP A 123 9.13 3.47 -0.31
N LEU A 124 9.21 2.42 0.51
CA LEU A 124 8.09 1.79 1.20
C LEU A 124 8.38 1.68 2.69
N VAL A 125 7.48 2.17 3.53
CA VAL A 125 7.58 2.05 4.99
C VAL A 125 6.30 1.44 5.54
N VAL A 126 6.39 0.20 6.06
CA VAL A 126 5.25 -0.53 6.65
C VAL A 126 5.31 -0.42 8.15
N VAL A 127 4.20 -0.05 8.77
CA VAL A 127 4.09 0.15 10.23
C VAL A 127 2.84 -0.52 10.80
N ASP A 128 2.93 -0.99 12.05
CA ASP A 128 1.77 -1.42 12.86
C ASP A 128 1.95 -0.88 14.29
N PRO A 129 1.71 0.43 14.53
CA PRO A 129 1.99 1.04 15.82
C PRO A 129 1.13 0.45 16.93
N THR A 130 1.77 0.07 18.04
CA THR A 130 1.12 -0.47 19.24
C THR A 130 0.54 0.61 20.16
N HIS A 131 0.76 1.89 19.83
CA HIS A 131 0.34 3.06 20.60
C HIS A 131 -0.48 4.03 19.75
N GLN A 132 -1.17 4.96 20.41
CA GLN A 132 -1.92 6.01 19.70
C GLN A 132 -0.95 7.02 19.07
N VAL A 133 -0.91 7.06 17.75
CA VAL A 133 -0.17 8.10 17.01
C VAL A 133 -0.86 9.45 17.21
N THR A 134 -0.09 10.48 17.52
CA THR A 134 -0.65 11.83 17.72
C THR A 134 -1.08 12.44 16.37
N ALA A 135 -2.06 13.34 16.40
CA ALA A 135 -2.48 14.06 15.18
C ALA A 135 -1.35 14.91 14.57
N SER A 136 -0.45 15.42 15.41
CA SER A 136 0.73 16.17 14.98
C SER A 136 1.70 15.27 14.22
N ASP A 137 2.06 14.12 14.79
CA ASP A 137 2.97 13.16 14.15
C ASP A 137 2.38 12.63 12.85
N ALA A 138 1.08 12.26 12.85
CA ALA A 138 0.42 11.77 11.67
C ALA A 138 0.45 12.79 10.51
N ARG A 139 0.19 14.08 10.79
CA ARG A 139 0.26 15.14 9.76
C ARG A 139 1.68 15.37 9.28
N ARG A 140 2.67 15.39 10.20
CA ARG A 140 4.08 15.55 9.88
C ARG A 140 4.57 14.41 9.00
N LEU A 141 4.26 13.17 9.36
CA LEU A 141 4.62 11.99 8.57
C LEU A 141 3.95 12.00 7.19
N ALA A 142 2.66 12.34 7.11
CA ALA A 142 1.95 12.43 5.84
C ALA A 142 2.52 13.52 4.91
N ALA A 143 2.92 14.68 5.46
CA ALA A 143 3.57 15.73 4.71
C ALA A 143 4.93 15.28 4.17
N ARG A 144 5.73 14.64 5.02
CA ARG A 144 7.06 14.14 4.66
C ARG A 144 7.00 13.00 3.65
N THR A 145 6.07 12.07 3.81
CA THR A 145 5.79 10.99 2.84
C THR A 145 5.49 11.59 1.45
N ARG A 146 4.67 12.64 1.40
CA ARG A 146 4.34 13.34 0.14
C ARG A 146 5.54 14.05 -0.47
N GLU A 147 6.34 14.72 0.35
CA GLU A 147 7.54 15.45 -0.07
C GLU A 147 8.61 14.51 -0.65
N ARG A 148 8.80 13.35 -0.01
CA ARG A 148 9.81 12.35 -0.41
C ARG A 148 9.33 11.41 -1.52
N GLY A 149 8.04 11.36 -1.80
CA GLY A 149 7.48 10.43 -2.76
C GLY A 149 7.52 8.97 -2.30
N SER A 150 7.73 8.72 -1.01
CA SER A 150 7.64 7.38 -0.42
C SER A 150 6.18 6.95 -0.27
N VAL A 151 5.93 5.67 0.02
CA VAL A 151 4.60 5.16 0.36
C VAL A 151 4.65 4.60 1.77
N MET A 152 3.82 5.14 2.66
CA MET A 152 3.68 4.64 4.02
C MET A 152 2.44 3.77 4.15
N VAL A 153 2.62 2.53 4.61
CA VAL A 153 1.55 1.53 4.74
C VAL A 153 1.31 1.22 6.21
N ASP A 154 0.13 1.53 6.74
CA ASP A 154 -0.29 1.05 8.05
C ASP A 154 -1.06 -0.26 7.91
N VAL A 155 -0.55 -1.31 8.58
CA VAL A 155 -1.15 -2.64 8.57
C VAL A 155 -1.90 -2.86 9.88
N ARG A 156 -3.14 -3.34 9.79
CA ARG A 156 -3.96 -3.66 10.96
C ARG A 156 -4.57 -5.04 10.78
N VAL A 157 -4.00 -5.99 11.47
CA VAL A 157 -4.50 -7.37 11.46
C VAL A 157 -5.64 -7.50 12.46
N ASP A 158 -6.70 -8.21 12.09
CA ASP A 158 -7.79 -8.58 13.00
C ASP A 158 -7.36 -9.83 13.81
N ASP A 159 -6.54 -9.60 14.83
CA ASP A 159 -5.97 -10.63 15.72
C ASP A 159 -6.46 -10.49 17.19
N GLY A 160 -7.54 -9.74 17.39
CA GLY A 160 -8.11 -9.45 18.71
C GLY A 160 -7.32 -8.44 19.55
N ARG A 161 -6.19 -7.97 19.09
CA ARG A 161 -5.42 -6.93 19.78
C ARG A 161 -6.07 -5.57 19.63
N ARG A 162 -5.96 -4.73 20.67
CA ARG A 162 -6.41 -3.34 20.59
C ARG A 162 -5.56 -2.59 19.58
N ARG A 163 -6.18 -2.08 18.53
CA ARG A 163 -5.55 -1.21 17.53
C ARG A 163 -6.01 0.22 17.70
N PHE A 164 -5.10 1.13 17.54
CA PHE A 164 -5.40 2.55 17.56
C PHE A 164 -5.71 3.03 16.14
N ARG A 165 -6.74 3.85 16.04
CA ARG A 165 -7.07 4.47 14.75
C ARG A 165 -6.09 5.60 14.47
N TRP A 166 -5.58 5.65 13.24
CA TRP A 166 -4.85 6.82 12.78
C TRP A 166 -5.74 8.06 12.86
N PRO A 167 -5.20 9.19 13.34
CA PRO A 167 -5.99 10.41 13.54
C PRO A 167 -6.32 11.17 12.25
N ILE A 168 -5.77 10.73 11.12
CA ILE A 168 -6.05 11.25 9.78
C ILE A 168 -6.41 10.09 8.83
N ASP A 169 -7.24 10.37 7.83
CA ASP A 169 -7.65 9.34 6.86
C ASP A 169 -6.51 9.00 5.90
N ALA A 170 -6.42 7.74 5.46
CA ALA A 170 -5.53 7.29 4.42
C ALA A 170 -5.92 7.88 3.05
N ASP A 171 -4.94 8.03 2.17
CA ASP A 171 -5.19 8.38 0.77
C ASP A 171 -5.83 7.18 0.04
N LEU A 172 -5.46 5.96 0.45
CA LEU A 172 -6.00 4.70 -0.05
C LEU A 172 -6.17 3.71 1.10
N SER A 173 -7.32 3.06 1.17
CA SER A 173 -7.66 2.09 2.23
C SER A 173 -8.07 0.76 1.63
N PHE A 174 -7.40 -0.31 2.03
CA PHE A 174 -7.75 -1.68 1.68
C PHE A 174 -8.38 -2.37 2.89
N SER A 175 -9.56 -2.95 2.69
CA SER A 175 -10.22 -3.83 3.65
C SER A 175 -10.17 -5.26 3.11
N VAL A 176 -9.66 -6.18 3.92
CA VAL A 176 -9.41 -7.57 3.55
C VAL A 176 -10.29 -8.48 4.40
N SER A 177 -11.01 -9.38 3.76
CA SER A 177 -11.74 -10.47 4.41
C SER A 177 -11.41 -11.81 3.77
N THR A 178 -11.37 -12.86 4.59
CA THR A 178 -11.21 -14.23 4.09
C THR A 178 -12.56 -14.73 3.60
N SER A 179 -12.61 -15.24 2.37
CA SER A 179 -13.79 -15.84 1.78
C SER A 179 -13.82 -17.35 2.03
N ALA A 180 -12.70 -18.03 1.78
CA ALA A 180 -12.58 -19.46 1.94
C ALA A 180 -11.13 -19.90 2.19
N TRP A 181 -10.98 -21.09 2.77
CA TRP A 181 -9.74 -21.84 2.80
C TRP A 181 -9.99 -23.17 2.10
N SER A 182 -9.01 -23.68 1.37
CA SER A 182 -9.04 -24.99 0.73
C SER A 182 -7.89 -25.86 1.23
N GLY A 183 -7.94 -27.16 0.91
CA GLY A 183 -6.90 -28.14 1.28
C GLY A 183 -7.17 -28.94 2.54
N LEU A 184 -8.20 -28.61 3.33
CA LEU A 184 -8.66 -29.44 4.43
C LEU A 184 -9.81 -30.34 3.95
N GLY A 185 -9.62 -31.66 3.96
CA GLY A 185 -10.68 -32.67 3.85
C GLY A 185 -11.21 -33.07 5.24
N ASP A 186 -11.91 -34.18 5.34
CA ASP A 186 -12.56 -34.69 6.56
C ASP A 186 -11.60 -34.94 7.75
N GLY A 187 -11.01 -33.90 8.28
CA GLY A 187 -10.05 -33.94 9.41
C GLY A 187 -8.60 -34.17 9.00
N PHE A 188 -8.31 -34.30 7.72
CA PHE A 188 -6.97 -34.49 7.18
C PHE A 188 -6.68 -33.44 6.09
N GLY A 189 -5.41 -33.06 5.98
CA GLY A 189 -4.96 -32.17 4.93
C GLY A 189 -4.15 -31.00 5.45
N ARG A 190 -3.78 -30.14 4.53
CA ARG A 190 -3.03 -28.92 4.76
C ARG A 190 -3.85 -27.75 4.21
N LEU A 191 -3.84 -26.62 4.88
CA LEU A 191 -4.37 -25.39 4.31
C LEU A 191 -3.47 -24.97 3.13
N ASP A 192 -3.96 -25.19 1.93
CA ASP A 192 -3.16 -24.96 0.71
C ASP A 192 -3.46 -23.58 0.11
N ASP A 193 -4.72 -23.28 -0.16
CA ASP A 193 -5.11 -22.04 -0.78
C ASP A 193 -6.02 -21.20 0.12
N ARG A 194 -5.95 -19.91 -0.06
CA ARG A 194 -6.80 -18.96 0.63
C ARG A 194 -7.41 -17.97 -0.35
N GLU A 195 -8.73 -17.90 -0.35
CA GLU A 195 -9.47 -16.89 -1.10
C GLU A 195 -9.74 -15.68 -0.21
N LEU A 196 -9.43 -14.51 -0.74
CA LEU A 196 -9.59 -13.24 -0.06
C LEU A 196 -10.42 -12.30 -0.91
N THR A 197 -11.32 -11.59 -0.27
CA THR A 197 -11.99 -10.42 -0.85
C THR A 197 -11.24 -9.17 -0.40
N VAL A 198 -10.76 -8.40 -1.36
CA VAL A 198 -10.08 -7.13 -1.12
C VAL A 198 -10.94 -6.01 -1.66
N SER A 199 -11.30 -5.08 -0.80
CA SER A 199 -12.03 -3.86 -1.17
C SER A 199 -11.12 -2.66 -0.99
N ALA A 200 -11.11 -1.76 -1.95
CA ALA A 200 -10.36 -0.51 -1.90
C ALA A 200 -11.30 0.69 -1.92
N SER A 201 -10.97 1.70 -1.15
CA SER A 201 -11.59 3.01 -1.13
C SER A 201 -10.54 4.07 -0.78
N GLY A 202 -10.81 5.32 -1.05
CA GLY A 202 -9.84 6.38 -0.74
C GLY A 202 -10.26 7.73 -1.29
N ARG A 203 -9.26 8.61 -1.44
CA ARG A 203 -9.37 9.94 -2.01
C ARG A 203 -8.79 9.97 -3.41
N ARG A 204 -8.95 11.09 -4.14
CA ARG A 204 -8.31 11.34 -5.44
C ARG A 204 -8.61 10.28 -6.51
N GLY A 205 -9.90 9.97 -6.70
CA GLY A 205 -10.34 9.01 -7.72
C GLY A 205 -10.56 7.60 -7.21
N ALA A 206 -10.32 7.34 -5.91
CA ALA A 206 -10.66 6.09 -5.22
C ALA A 206 -11.90 6.25 -4.31
N ASP A 207 -12.67 7.30 -4.46
CA ASP A 207 -13.92 7.61 -3.73
C ASP A 207 -15.01 6.59 -3.98
N ARG A 208 -15.01 5.91 -5.15
CA ARG A 208 -15.88 4.77 -5.42
C ARG A 208 -15.21 3.48 -4.94
N GLN A 209 -15.86 2.79 -4.00
CA GLN A 209 -15.39 1.49 -3.53
C GLN A 209 -15.27 0.49 -4.71
N ARG A 210 -14.10 -0.11 -4.83
CA ARG A 210 -13.80 -1.18 -5.78
C ARG A 210 -13.52 -2.46 -5.02
N ARG A 211 -13.80 -3.61 -5.62
CA ARG A 211 -13.63 -4.93 -4.98
C ARG A 211 -13.11 -5.94 -5.98
N ILE A 212 -12.19 -6.77 -5.51
CA ILE A 212 -11.71 -7.95 -6.23
C ILE A 212 -11.71 -9.17 -5.31
N GLN A 213 -11.68 -10.35 -5.91
CA GLN A 213 -11.35 -11.60 -5.23
C GLN A 213 -9.98 -12.06 -5.70
N VAL A 214 -9.13 -12.44 -4.78
CA VAL A 214 -7.80 -12.96 -5.07
C VAL A 214 -7.59 -14.29 -4.36
N ARG A 215 -6.77 -15.16 -4.96
CA ARG A 215 -6.32 -16.39 -4.35
C ARG A 215 -4.85 -16.28 -4.01
N LEU A 216 -4.52 -16.61 -2.78
CA LEU A 216 -3.15 -16.88 -2.35
C LEU A 216 -2.97 -18.40 -2.32
N ASP A 217 -1.92 -18.91 -2.96
CA ASP A 217 -1.57 -20.33 -2.91
C ASP A 217 -0.99 -20.71 -1.53
N GLY A 218 -0.75 -21.99 -1.31
CA GLY A 218 -0.20 -22.52 -0.06
C GLY A 218 1.19 -21.98 0.30
N SER A 219 1.87 -21.29 -0.61
CA SER A 219 3.10 -20.55 -0.35
C SER A 219 2.85 -19.11 0.11
N GLY A 220 1.60 -18.62 0.00
CA GLY A 220 1.22 -17.24 0.26
C GLY A 220 1.43 -16.30 -0.92
N ARG A 221 1.78 -16.84 -2.11
CA ARG A 221 1.93 -16.05 -3.34
C ARG A 221 0.56 -15.78 -3.96
N LEU A 222 0.42 -14.61 -4.54
CA LEU A 222 -0.78 -14.25 -5.31
C LEU A 222 -0.84 -15.13 -6.57
N ALA A 223 -1.84 -16.03 -6.62
CA ALA A 223 -1.97 -17.00 -7.70
C ALA A 223 -2.80 -16.46 -8.87
N ALA A 224 -3.91 -15.77 -8.60
CA ALA A 224 -4.75 -15.14 -9.62
C ALA A 224 -5.73 -14.14 -9.00
N ALA A 225 -6.22 -13.18 -9.80
CA ALA A 225 -7.50 -12.54 -9.56
C ALA A 225 -8.61 -13.51 -9.98
N LEU A 226 -9.54 -13.82 -9.11
CA LEU A 226 -10.71 -14.60 -9.49
C LEU A 226 -11.66 -13.68 -10.27
N ALA A 227 -12.13 -14.15 -11.42
CA ALA A 227 -13.14 -13.41 -12.16
C ALA A 227 -14.34 -13.15 -11.25
N ASN A 228 -14.81 -11.90 -11.19
CA ASN A 228 -16.03 -11.56 -10.46
C ASN A 228 -17.18 -12.39 -11.08
N SER A 229 -17.59 -13.46 -10.42
CA SER A 229 -18.86 -14.11 -10.70
C SER A 229 -19.96 -13.16 -10.19
N GLY A 230 -20.19 -12.09 -10.93
CA GLY A 230 -21.28 -11.17 -10.71
C GLY A 230 -22.60 -11.91 -10.86
N GLY A 231 -23.17 -12.30 -9.74
CA GLY A 231 -24.58 -12.72 -9.70
C GLY A 231 -25.43 -11.57 -10.23
N ARG A 232 -25.96 -11.74 -11.43
CA ARG A 232 -27.18 -11.05 -11.84
C ARG A 232 -28.31 -11.75 -11.08
N THR A 233 -28.90 -11.07 -10.16
CA THR A 233 -30.28 -11.27 -9.73
C THR A 233 -30.99 -9.97 -9.89
#